data_712b800802d6610d5dac1eefc7365917
#
_entry.id   712b800802d6610d5dac1eefc7365917
#
_cell.length_a   1.000
_cell.length_b   1.000
_cell.length_c   1.000
_cell.angle_alpha   90.00
_cell.angle_beta   90.00
_cell.angle_gamma   90.00
#
_symmetry.space_group_name_H-M   'P 1'
#
loop_
_entity.id
_entity.type
_entity.pdbx_description
1 polymer ?
#
loop_
_entity_poly.entity_id
_entity_poly.type
_entity_poly.pdbx_seq_one_letter_code
_entity_poly.pdbx_strand_id
1 'polypeptide(L)'
;MIRRPWLGAAALIATFFIGSFAAAPAATVSPGQSFKRGATLVEFFEFPKTTGDGTAKAYAEVAYPHPLQALSLFDFDRLRRAGFDHMRVPLDVGPLMTGDAQEQQDILDDLVAVIAAINRHGLAVLVTLFPPSLHHELPQNWLDSLDGPKFHAYMQAAERVAKALSAVHSGVVALEPMNEPQTKCHVWFGTDWTEFQNVMIRELRHAAPDLPLFLTGGCWSDIDGVTRLDTPLLHDPRNLVSVHFYHPFLFTHQTSWFTEPDLAGTIGVPYPASAGSLAETLALTHARFRTVELPAGADRVAAEQKADDEIRRYFAEGQGPAQLGDWLNKLADWQAREHLDSDQIVFTEFGAMKELADGVEIGRGSRARWLHDAAAAIAGHGWGWTAYVLRDDPFGLYVNESTDRFPDPRLLRALGLDVPQDESKSN
;
A
#
# COMPACT_ATOMS: atom_id res chain seq x y z
N MET A 1 59.96 69.13 50.71
CA MET A 1 58.80 68.33 51.17
C MET A 1 57.81 68.31 50.03
N ILE A 2 57.84 67.28 49.23
CA ILE A 2 56.97 67.19 48.05
C ILE A 2 56.13 65.94 48.25
N ARG A 3 54.79 66.12 48.34
CA ARG A 3 53.82 65.03 48.41
C ARG A 3 53.48 64.57 47.00
N ARG A 4 53.61 63.30 46.74
CA ARG A 4 53.13 62.65 45.52
C ARG A 4 51.67 62.22 45.70
N PRO A 5 50.77 62.33 44.65
CA PRO A 5 49.45 61.78 44.73
C PRO A 5 49.41 60.32 44.18
N TRP A 6 48.60 59.50 44.77
CA TRP A 6 48.27 58.16 44.37
C TRP A 6 47.27 58.18 43.19
N LEU A 7 47.61 57.51 42.09
CA LEU A 7 46.69 57.21 41.03
C LEU A 7 46.04 55.82 41.29
N GLY A 8 44.75 55.80 41.55
CA GLY A 8 43.96 54.59 41.66
C GLY A 8 43.60 54.04 40.23
N ALA A 9 44.00 52.78 39.94
CA ALA A 9 43.57 52.07 38.73
C ALA A 9 42.23 51.44 38.99
N ALA A 10 41.20 51.89 38.27
CA ALA A 10 39.91 51.23 38.21
C ALA A 10 39.99 50.10 37.24
N ALA A 11 39.86 48.85 37.72
CA ALA A 11 39.73 47.67 36.89
C ALA A 11 38.26 47.52 36.41
N LEU A 12 38.02 47.69 35.13
CA LEU A 12 36.72 47.34 34.48
C LEU A 12 36.67 45.82 34.31
N ILE A 13 35.81 45.16 35.08
CA ILE A 13 35.44 43.77 34.88
C ILE A 13 34.36 43.73 33.80
N ALA A 14 34.73 43.34 32.59
CA ALA A 14 33.78 43.06 31.50
C ALA A 14 33.19 41.65 31.72
N THR A 15 31.96 41.58 32.18
CA THR A 15 31.21 40.32 32.29
C THR A 15 30.71 39.92 30.91
N PHE A 16 31.35 38.94 30.29
CA PHE A 16 30.82 38.29 29.06
C PHE A 16 29.68 37.39 29.46
N PHE A 17 28.44 37.79 29.12
CA PHE A 17 27.28 36.87 29.07
C PHE A 17 27.42 35.96 27.85
N ILE A 18 27.89 34.74 28.07
CA ILE A 18 27.75 33.66 27.06
C ILE A 18 26.29 33.21 27.10
N GLY A 19 25.47 33.80 26.25
CA GLY A 19 24.14 33.30 25.99
C GLY A 19 24.23 31.93 25.29
N SER A 20 23.93 30.86 26.00
CA SER A 20 23.70 29.55 25.38
C SER A 20 22.45 29.67 24.51
N PHE A 21 22.63 29.85 23.20
CA PHE A 21 21.58 29.58 22.24
C PHE A 21 21.35 28.05 22.23
N ALA A 22 20.36 27.59 22.96
CA ALA A 22 19.82 26.26 22.73
C ALA A 22 19.30 26.27 21.29
N ALA A 23 19.92 25.50 20.39
CA ALA A 23 19.39 25.26 19.09
C ALA A 23 17.98 24.65 19.29
N ALA A 24 16.97 25.30 18.72
CA ALA A 24 15.63 24.68 18.66
C ALA A 24 15.78 23.28 18.05
N PRO A 25 15.16 22.26 18.65
CA PRO A 25 15.20 20.94 18.04
C PRO A 25 14.71 21.09 16.58
N ALA A 26 15.48 20.58 15.62
CA ALA A 26 15.03 20.51 14.24
C ALA A 26 13.66 19.84 14.26
N ALA A 27 12.67 20.50 13.66
CA ALA A 27 11.34 19.90 13.53
C ALA A 27 11.54 18.54 12.88
N THR A 28 11.20 17.47 13.60
CA THR A 28 11.25 16.11 13.06
C THR A 28 10.21 16.06 11.95
N VAL A 29 10.67 15.90 10.71
CA VAL A 29 9.78 15.75 9.55
C VAL A 29 8.91 14.52 9.82
N SER A 30 7.58 14.67 9.72
CA SER A 30 6.65 13.56 9.87
C SER A 30 7.01 12.45 8.85
N PRO A 31 7.08 11.18 9.26
CA PRO A 31 7.33 10.07 8.33
C PRO A 31 6.41 10.10 7.11
N GLY A 32 5.15 10.50 7.28
CA GLY A 32 4.15 10.58 6.21
C GLY A 32 4.47 11.57 5.09
N GLN A 33 5.37 12.53 5.31
CA GLN A 33 5.85 13.40 4.23
C GLN A 33 6.61 12.65 3.13
N SER A 34 7.12 11.46 3.43
CA SER A 34 7.83 10.62 2.48
C SER A 34 6.93 9.63 1.74
N PHE A 35 5.61 9.64 2.02
CA PHE A 35 4.64 8.69 1.47
C PHE A 35 3.44 9.40 0.85
N LYS A 36 3.69 10.39 -0.02
CA LYS A 36 2.63 11.18 -0.68
C LYS A 36 2.17 10.59 -2.01
N ARG A 37 3.08 10.07 -2.84
CA ARG A 37 2.78 9.55 -4.18
C ARG A 37 3.64 8.35 -4.49
N GLY A 38 3.07 7.15 -4.46
CA GLY A 38 3.79 5.92 -4.65
C GLY A 38 3.14 4.94 -5.61
N ALA A 39 3.83 3.81 -5.79
CA ALA A 39 3.29 2.66 -6.49
C ALA A 39 3.81 1.36 -5.87
N THR A 40 3.01 0.29 -5.96
CA THR A 40 3.37 -1.05 -5.48
C THR A 40 4.23 -1.77 -6.52
N LEU A 41 5.26 -2.48 -6.06
CA LEU A 41 6.17 -3.31 -6.83
C LEU A 41 6.04 -4.76 -6.37
N VAL A 42 5.34 -5.58 -7.11
CA VAL A 42 5.01 -6.97 -6.73
C VAL A 42 6.07 -7.99 -7.17
N GLU A 43 7.02 -7.58 -8.00
CA GLU A 43 7.98 -8.48 -8.67
C GLU A 43 9.10 -9.00 -7.77
N PHE A 44 9.19 -8.53 -6.52
CA PHE A 44 10.29 -8.89 -5.64
C PHE A 44 9.94 -10.04 -4.69
N PHE A 45 8.92 -9.84 -3.83
CA PHE A 45 8.68 -10.74 -2.70
C PHE A 45 7.20 -11.06 -2.46
N GLU A 46 6.28 -10.66 -3.35
CA GLU A 46 4.84 -10.94 -3.17
C GLU A 46 4.49 -12.39 -3.52
N PHE A 47 5.09 -12.93 -4.58
CA PHE A 47 4.75 -14.23 -5.13
C PHE A 47 5.88 -15.23 -4.96
N PRO A 48 5.99 -15.90 -3.79
CA PRO A 48 7.03 -16.91 -3.57
C PRO A 48 6.82 -18.12 -4.48
N LYS A 49 7.91 -18.67 -4.98
CA LYS A 49 7.84 -19.94 -5.71
C LYS A 49 7.43 -21.08 -4.78
N THR A 50 6.62 -21.98 -5.33
CA THR A 50 6.16 -23.17 -4.64
C THR A 50 6.52 -24.43 -5.43
N THR A 51 6.63 -25.57 -4.73
CA THR A 51 6.86 -26.90 -5.28
C THR A 51 5.72 -27.82 -4.85
N GLY A 52 5.52 -28.94 -5.58
CA GLY A 52 4.43 -29.88 -5.31
C GLY A 52 3.08 -29.36 -5.77
N ASP A 53 2.03 -30.10 -5.46
CA ASP A 53 0.64 -29.82 -5.78
C ASP A 53 -0.29 -30.19 -4.63
N GLY A 54 -1.52 -29.65 -4.66
CA GLY A 54 -2.55 -29.94 -3.66
C GLY A 54 -2.04 -29.77 -2.22
N THR A 55 -2.22 -30.79 -1.38
CA THR A 55 -1.81 -30.81 0.03
C THR A 55 -0.29 -30.98 0.23
N ALA A 56 0.45 -31.38 -0.82
CA ALA A 56 1.91 -31.49 -0.81
C ALA A 56 2.60 -30.19 -1.27
N LYS A 57 1.84 -29.15 -1.56
CA LYS A 57 2.40 -27.85 -1.97
C LYS A 57 3.21 -27.25 -0.82
N ALA A 58 4.43 -26.84 -1.10
CA ALA A 58 5.34 -26.20 -0.17
C ALA A 58 6.06 -25.02 -0.83
N TYR A 59 6.62 -24.09 -0.06
CA TYR A 59 7.53 -23.09 -0.61
C TYR A 59 8.77 -23.80 -1.19
N ALA A 60 9.29 -23.26 -2.27
CA ALA A 60 10.53 -23.76 -2.86
C ALA A 60 11.71 -23.40 -1.95
N GLU A 61 12.80 -24.19 -1.98
CA GLU A 61 14.05 -23.90 -1.26
C GLU A 61 14.60 -22.49 -1.55
N VAL A 62 14.41 -21.99 -2.76
CA VAL A 62 14.64 -20.57 -3.12
C VAL A 62 13.30 -19.96 -3.47
N ALA A 63 12.62 -19.43 -2.46
CA ALA A 63 11.27 -18.88 -2.62
C ALA A 63 11.25 -17.63 -3.53
N TYR A 64 12.27 -16.79 -3.45
CA TYR A 64 12.39 -15.54 -4.24
C TYR A 64 13.67 -15.56 -5.09
N PRO A 65 13.67 -16.23 -6.24
CA PRO A 65 14.86 -16.30 -7.06
C PRO A 65 15.18 -14.97 -7.72
N HIS A 66 16.40 -14.49 -7.47
CA HIS A 66 16.97 -13.31 -8.16
C HIS A 66 16.20 -11.97 -8.00
N PRO A 67 15.72 -11.59 -6.80
CA PRO A 67 14.94 -10.36 -6.66
C PRO A 67 15.75 -9.11 -7.10
N LEU A 68 17.06 -9.09 -6.94
CA LEU A 68 17.91 -7.99 -7.41
C LEU A 68 17.92 -7.84 -8.94
N GLN A 69 17.65 -8.87 -9.71
CA GLN A 69 17.51 -8.78 -11.16
C GLN A 69 16.25 -8.05 -11.57
N ALA A 70 15.17 -8.15 -10.78
CA ALA A 70 13.92 -7.46 -11.03
C ALA A 70 14.07 -5.93 -10.96
N LEU A 71 15.10 -5.40 -10.28
CA LEU A 71 15.40 -3.96 -10.28
C LEU A 71 15.58 -3.41 -11.70
N SER A 72 16.10 -4.21 -12.64
CA SER A 72 16.29 -3.80 -14.04
C SER A 72 14.99 -3.61 -14.83
N LEU A 73 13.86 -4.01 -14.28
CA LEU A 73 12.54 -3.78 -14.88
C LEU A 73 12.07 -2.33 -14.74
N PHE A 74 12.72 -1.54 -13.86
CA PHE A 74 12.28 -0.22 -13.47
C PHE A 74 13.34 0.85 -13.74
N ASP A 75 12.91 2.00 -14.26
CA ASP A 75 13.69 3.22 -14.32
C ASP A 75 13.32 4.10 -13.12
N PHE A 76 13.94 3.84 -11.96
CA PHE A 76 13.63 4.54 -10.72
C PHE A 76 13.93 6.04 -10.79
N ASP A 77 14.97 6.46 -11.50
CA ASP A 77 15.25 7.89 -11.71
C ASP A 77 14.13 8.58 -12.48
N ARG A 78 13.63 7.92 -13.52
CA ARG A 78 12.51 8.45 -14.29
C ARG A 78 11.21 8.43 -13.51
N LEU A 79 10.95 7.40 -12.68
CA LEU A 79 9.81 7.37 -11.75
C LEU A 79 9.90 8.50 -10.73
N ARG A 80 11.09 8.75 -10.18
CA ARG A 80 11.31 9.88 -9.26
C ARG A 80 11.07 11.23 -9.96
N ARG A 81 11.54 11.41 -11.20
CA ARG A 81 11.25 12.62 -12.00
C ARG A 81 9.78 12.74 -12.38
N ALA A 82 9.04 11.64 -12.50
CA ALA A 82 7.59 11.68 -12.70
C ALA A 82 6.84 12.20 -11.48
N GLY A 83 7.47 12.20 -10.31
CA GLY A 83 6.91 12.74 -9.08
C GLY A 83 6.50 11.67 -8.07
N PHE A 84 6.86 10.41 -8.28
CA PHE A 84 6.77 9.42 -7.21
C PHE A 84 7.80 9.75 -6.12
N ASP A 85 7.43 9.52 -4.86
CA ASP A 85 8.31 9.74 -3.70
C ASP A 85 8.58 8.45 -2.91
N HIS A 86 7.78 7.41 -3.13
CA HIS A 86 7.98 6.12 -2.49
C HIS A 86 7.55 4.95 -3.39
N MET A 87 8.04 3.75 -3.00
CA MET A 87 7.60 2.47 -3.53
C MET A 87 7.12 1.58 -2.39
N ARG A 88 6.01 0.86 -2.61
CA ARG A 88 5.53 -0.17 -1.71
C ARG A 88 6.01 -1.54 -2.21
N VAL A 89 6.60 -2.33 -1.30
CA VAL A 89 7.17 -3.65 -1.60
C VAL A 89 6.47 -4.68 -0.73
N PRO A 90 5.52 -5.44 -1.28
CA PRO A 90 4.89 -6.56 -0.59
C PRO A 90 5.88 -7.69 -0.33
N LEU A 91 5.76 -8.34 0.83
CA LEU A 91 6.54 -9.52 1.21
C LEU A 91 5.61 -10.58 1.81
N ASP A 92 5.41 -11.69 1.11
CA ASP A 92 4.79 -12.89 1.69
C ASP A 92 5.70 -13.46 2.78
N VAL A 93 5.22 -13.49 4.02
CA VAL A 93 6.05 -13.94 5.15
C VAL A 93 6.16 -15.46 5.29
N GLY A 94 5.42 -16.22 4.49
CA GLY A 94 5.40 -17.67 4.59
C GLY A 94 6.78 -18.34 4.54
N PRO A 95 7.66 -17.98 3.59
CA PRO A 95 9.04 -18.47 3.56
C PRO A 95 9.85 -18.12 4.82
N LEU A 96 9.62 -16.95 5.42
CA LEU A 96 10.25 -16.54 6.68
C LEU A 96 9.70 -17.29 7.90
N MET A 97 8.52 -17.89 7.81
CA MET A 97 7.91 -18.68 8.88
C MET A 97 8.32 -20.15 8.81
N THR A 98 8.62 -20.68 7.62
CA THR A 98 8.79 -22.12 7.37
C THR A 98 10.18 -22.51 6.90
N GLY A 99 10.94 -21.60 6.29
CA GLY A 99 12.30 -21.84 5.81
C GLY A 99 13.32 -22.10 6.93
N ASP A 100 14.45 -22.64 6.58
CA ASP A 100 15.55 -22.77 7.53
C ASP A 100 16.21 -21.41 7.84
N ALA A 101 17.14 -21.39 8.81
CA ALA A 101 17.76 -20.14 9.25
C ALA A 101 18.59 -19.45 8.15
N GLN A 102 19.18 -20.21 7.22
CA GLN A 102 19.95 -19.62 6.11
C GLN A 102 19.03 -19.02 5.05
N GLU A 103 18.00 -19.75 4.65
CA GLU A 103 16.98 -19.25 3.70
C GLU A 103 16.32 -17.96 4.20
N GLN A 104 15.95 -17.94 5.50
CA GLN A 104 15.38 -16.74 6.11
C GLN A 104 16.33 -15.55 6.10
N GLN A 105 17.63 -15.80 6.35
CA GLN A 105 18.64 -14.75 6.33
C GLN A 105 18.87 -14.24 4.90
N ASP A 106 18.94 -15.12 3.91
CA ASP A 106 19.12 -14.76 2.51
C ASP A 106 17.97 -13.88 2.01
N ILE A 107 16.72 -14.19 2.39
CA ILE A 107 15.54 -13.35 2.07
C ILE A 107 15.68 -11.96 2.70
N LEU A 108 16.11 -11.86 3.96
CA LEU A 108 16.28 -10.56 4.62
C LEU A 108 17.43 -9.74 4.01
N ASP A 109 18.52 -10.39 3.63
CA ASP A 109 19.66 -9.73 2.97
C ASP A 109 19.26 -9.21 1.59
N ASP A 110 18.52 -9.99 0.80
CA ASP A 110 17.98 -9.58 -0.49
C ASP A 110 16.97 -8.43 -0.33
N LEU A 111 16.08 -8.49 0.66
CA LEU A 111 15.12 -7.41 0.96
C LEU A 111 15.85 -6.09 1.26
N VAL A 112 16.85 -6.12 2.14
CA VAL A 112 17.67 -4.94 2.47
C VAL A 112 18.40 -4.41 1.24
N ALA A 113 18.93 -5.29 0.39
CA ALA A 113 19.62 -4.91 -0.83
C ALA A 113 18.69 -4.25 -1.85
N VAL A 114 17.47 -4.77 -2.05
CA VAL A 114 16.43 -4.17 -2.91
C VAL A 114 16.03 -2.79 -2.37
N ILE A 115 15.77 -2.68 -1.07
CA ILE A 115 15.42 -1.40 -0.44
C ILE A 115 16.53 -0.36 -0.63
N ALA A 116 17.77 -0.75 -0.36
CA ALA A 116 18.92 0.14 -0.54
C ALA A 116 19.09 0.57 -2.00
N ALA A 117 18.77 -0.31 -2.96
CA ALA A 117 18.78 0.05 -4.37
C ALA A 117 17.73 1.11 -4.70
N ILE A 118 16.50 0.96 -4.23
CA ILE A 118 15.41 1.92 -4.44
C ILE A 118 15.72 3.26 -3.76
N ASN A 119 16.18 3.22 -2.50
CA ASN A 119 16.53 4.43 -1.74
C ASN A 119 17.63 5.28 -2.40
N ARG A 120 18.60 4.66 -3.11
CA ARG A 120 19.65 5.41 -3.84
C ARG A 120 19.10 6.36 -4.90
N HIS A 121 17.87 6.14 -5.38
CA HIS A 121 17.17 7.03 -6.31
C HIS A 121 16.29 8.08 -5.59
N GLY A 122 16.41 8.21 -4.26
CA GLY A 122 15.65 9.19 -3.47
C GLY A 122 14.18 8.83 -3.28
N LEU A 123 13.83 7.55 -3.41
CA LEU A 123 12.50 7.01 -3.16
C LEU A 123 12.46 6.35 -1.79
N ALA A 124 11.47 6.67 -0.97
CA ALA A 124 11.20 5.93 0.26
C ALA A 124 10.64 4.54 -0.04
N VAL A 125 10.71 3.61 0.92
CA VAL A 125 10.16 2.26 0.74
C VAL A 125 9.23 1.93 1.90
N LEU A 126 8.00 1.52 1.57
CA LEU A 126 7.07 0.88 2.47
C LEU A 126 7.12 -0.64 2.23
N VAL A 127 7.60 -1.39 3.21
CA VAL A 127 7.48 -2.86 3.18
C VAL A 127 6.16 -3.25 3.81
N THR A 128 5.39 -4.09 3.11
CA THR A 128 4.11 -4.59 3.61
C THR A 128 4.16 -6.10 3.76
N LEU A 129 3.85 -6.60 4.96
CA LEU A 129 3.82 -8.04 5.20
C LEU A 129 2.50 -8.64 4.74
N PHE A 130 2.59 -9.51 3.75
CA PHE A 130 1.47 -10.33 3.30
C PHE A 130 1.41 -11.62 4.11
N PRO A 131 0.20 -12.07 4.48
CA PRO A 131 0.04 -13.36 5.13
C PRO A 131 0.52 -14.49 4.20
N PRO A 132 0.88 -15.66 4.74
CA PRO A 132 1.31 -16.80 3.93
C PRO A 132 0.29 -17.16 2.85
N SER A 133 0.71 -17.09 1.58
CA SER A 133 -0.17 -17.40 0.44
C SER A 133 -0.28 -18.91 0.13
N LEU A 134 0.56 -19.71 0.77
CA LEU A 134 0.54 -21.15 0.58
C LEU A 134 -0.80 -21.74 1.02
N HIS A 135 -1.41 -22.54 0.15
CA HIS A 135 -2.73 -23.15 0.32
C HIS A 135 -3.92 -22.17 0.26
N HIS A 136 -3.72 -20.92 -0.13
CA HIS A 136 -4.76 -19.89 -0.16
C HIS A 136 -5.55 -19.79 1.15
N GLU A 137 -4.90 -20.07 2.27
CA GLU A 137 -5.53 -19.91 3.58
C GLU A 137 -5.74 -18.41 3.83
N LEU A 138 -7.01 -18.04 3.93
CA LEU A 138 -7.35 -16.67 4.32
C LEU A 138 -6.82 -16.39 5.73
N PRO A 139 -6.33 -15.17 6.02
CA PRO A 139 -5.80 -14.83 7.33
C PRO A 139 -6.71 -15.24 8.50
N GLN A 140 -8.05 -15.14 8.36
CA GLN A 140 -8.99 -15.59 9.38
C GLN A 140 -8.92 -17.08 9.70
N ASN A 141 -8.28 -17.90 8.86
CA ASN A 141 -8.17 -19.34 9.03
C ASN A 141 -6.82 -19.77 9.62
N TRP A 142 -5.78 -18.93 9.55
CA TRP A 142 -4.45 -19.28 10.01
C TRP A 142 -3.99 -18.51 11.26
N LEU A 143 -4.52 -17.33 11.55
CA LEU A 143 -4.33 -16.71 12.86
C LEU A 143 -5.33 -17.32 13.85
N ASP A 144 -4.81 -18.06 14.80
CA ASP A 144 -5.59 -18.87 15.74
C ASP A 144 -6.00 -18.09 17.01
N SER A 145 -5.06 -17.40 17.63
CA SER A 145 -5.28 -16.54 18.80
C SER A 145 -4.02 -15.74 19.10
N LEU A 146 -4.09 -14.76 19.97
CA LEU A 146 -2.92 -13.98 20.42
C LEU A 146 -1.83 -14.86 21.05
N ASP A 147 -2.22 -15.96 21.71
CA ASP A 147 -1.30 -16.92 22.30
C ASP A 147 -1.07 -18.15 21.39
N GLY A 148 -1.60 -18.13 20.18
CA GLY A 148 -1.55 -19.25 19.26
C GLY A 148 -0.19 -19.40 18.55
N PRO A 149 0.20 -20.63 18.17
CA PRO A 149 1.50 -20.89 17.55
C PRO A 149 1.66 -20.21 16.19
N LYS A 150 0.58 -20.04 15.43
CA LYS A 150 0.61 -19.36 14.12
C LYS A 150 0.88 -17.87 14.29
N PHE A 151 0.19 -17.21 15.23
CA PHE A 151 0.44 -15.81 15.54
C PHE A 151 1.86 -15.58 16.04
N HIS A 152 2.37 -16.45 16.93
CA HIS A 152 3.75 -16.36 17.38
C HIS A 152 4.76 -16.53 16.26
N ALA A 153 4.57 -17.49 15.34
CA ALA A 153 5.45 -17.68 14.19
C ALA A 153 5.44 -16.44 13.26
N TYR A 154 4.25 -15.86 13.03
CA TYR A 154 4.13 -14.61 12.27
C TYR A 154 4.88 -13.47 12.93
N MET A 155 4.69 -13.29 14.24
CA MET A 155 5.36 -12.22 14.98
C MET A 155 6.89 -12.38 14.95
N GLN A 156 7.41 -13.60 15.06
CA GLN A 156 8.86 -13.85 14.93
C GLN A 156 9.39 -13.46 13.54
N ALA A 157 8.64 -13.73 12.47
CA ALA A 157 9.00 -13.28 11.13
C ALA A 157 8.95 -11.77 11.01
N ALA A 158 7.87 -11.15 11.48
CA ALA A 158 7.69 -9.70 11.46
C ALA A 158 8.77 -8.94 12.25
N GLU A 159 9.17 -9.46 13.44
CA GLU A 159 10.26 -8.86 14.22
C GLU A 159 11.61 -8.96 13.49
N ARG A 160 11.90 -10.06 12.81
CA ARG A 160 13.13 -10.18 12.02
C ARG A 160 13.15 -9.16 10.89
N VAL A 161 12.03 -9.02 10.17
CA VAL A 161 11.89 -7.98 9.13
C VAL A 161 12.09 -6.60 9.74
N ALA A 162 11.39 -6.26 10.83
CA ALA A 162 11.50 -4.95 11.47
C ALA A 162 12.96 -4.63 11.90
N LYS A 163 13.67 -5.61 12.46
CA LYS A 163 15.10 -5.48 12.82
C LYS A 163 15.98 -5.25 11.59
N ALA A 164 15.75 -6.00 10.50
CA ALA A 164 16.48 -5.80 9.25
C ALA A 164 16.23 -4.42 8.65
N LEU A 165 14.96 -3.95 8.65
CA LEU A 165 14.60 -2.62 8.16
C LEU A 165 15.18 -1.50 9.00
N SER A 166 15.24 -1.65 10.32
CA SER A 166 15.82 -0.63 11.21
C SER A 166 17.32 -0.46 11.02
N ALA A 167 18.00 -1.42 10.41
CA ALA A 167 19.41 -1.34 10.04
C ALA A 167 19.65 -0.67 8.67
N VAL A 168 18.59 -0.32 7.92
CA VAL A 168 18.70 0.37 6.64
C VAL A 168 18.95 1.87 6.88
N HIS A 169 20.08 2.38 6.39
CA HIS A 169 20.46 3.80 6.54
C HIS A 169 20.55 4.52 5.19
N SER A 170 20.13 3.88 4.10
CA SER A 170 20.20 4.43 2.74
C SER A 170 19.10 5.45 2.42
N GLY A 171 18.03 5.47 3.21
CA GLY A 171 16.88 6.36 3.00
C GLY A 171 15.75 6.06 3.98
N VAL A 172 14.56 6.56 3.67
CA VAL A 172 13.35 6.35 4.49
C VAL A 172 12.77 4.98 4.21
N VAL A 173 12.50 4.24 5.28
CA VAL A 173 11.85 2.92 5.24
C VAL A 173 10.76 2.87 6.30
N ALA A 174 9.63 2.24 5.98
CA ALA A 174 8.53 1.97 6.91
C ALA A 174 8.05 0.52 6.77
N LEU A 175 7.33 0.05 7.77
CA LEU A 175 6.75 -1.30 7.78
C LEU A 175 5.24 -1.24 8.02
N GLU A 176 4.48 -1.90 7.16
CA GLU A 176 3.08 -2.24 7.35
C GLU A 176 3.03 -3.72 7.80
N PRO A 177 2.70 -3.99 9.08
CA PRO A 177 2.87 -5.32 9.66
C PRO A 177 1.88 -6.38 9.19
N MET A 178 0.78 -5.99 8.55
CA MET A 178 -0.21 -6.91 8.01
C MET A 178 -0.96 -6.25 6.85
N ASN A 179 -0.88 -6.88 5.67
CA ASN A 179 -1.75 -6.54 4.56
C ASN A 179 -3.17 -7.03 4.82
N GLU A 180 -4.15 -6.18 4.56
CA GLU A 180 -5.58 -6.52 4.44
C GLU A 180 -6.10 -7.52 5.47
N PRO A 181 -6.16 -7.17 6.76
CA PRO A 181 -6.78 -8.05 7.74
C PRO A 181 -8.23 -8.35 7.36
N GLN A 182 -8.48 -9.59 6.92
CA GLN A 182 -9.79 -10.03 6.42
C GLN A 182 -10.71 -10.37 7.57
N THR A 183 -11.02 -9.43 8.40
CA THR A 183 -11.96 -9.64 9.47
C THR A 183 -13.35 -9.16 9.05
N LYS A 184 -14.39 -9.74 9.65
CA LYS A 184 -15.75 -9.20 9.50
C LYS A 184 -15.82 -7.84 10.20
N CYS A 185 -15.11 -6.89 9.65
CA CYS A 185 -15.05 -5.50 10.05
C CYS A 185 -14.72 -5.18 11.52
N HIS A 186 -14.55 -6.16 12.40
CA HIS A 186 -14.15 -6.00 13.81
C HIS A 186 -13.66 -7.27 14.49
N VAL A 187 -14.25 -8.42 14.16
CA VAL A 187 -14.08 -9.62 14.99
C VAL A 187 -13.30 -10.66 14.21
N TRP A 188 -12.14 -11.00 14.73
CA TRP A 188 -11.33 -12.12 14.30
C TRP A 188 -11.46 -13.24 15.34
N PHE A 189 -12.12 -14.34 14.98
CA PHE A 189 -12.29 -15.49 15.91
C PHE A 189 -12.74 -15.13 17.34
N GLY A 190 -13.49 -14.04 17.50
CA GLY A 190 -13.88 -13.53 18.81
C GLY A 190 -12.93 -12.49 19.41
N THR A 191 -11.77 -12.23 18.80
CA THR A 191 -10.86 -11.15 19.16
C THR A 191 -10.89 -10.06 18.09
N ASP A 192 -11.04 -8.81 18.50
CA ASP A 192 -11.04 -7.67 17.59
C ASP A 192 -9.65 -7.52 16.90
N TRP A 193 -9.62 -7.20 15.60
CA TRP A 193 -8.39 -6.91 14.90
C TRP A 193 -7.51 -5.89 15.61
N THR A 194 -8.13 -4.88 16.23
CA THR A 194 -7.43 -3.86 17.00
C THR A 194 -6.58 -4.45 18.12
N GLU A 195 -7.04 -5.52 18.78
CA GLU A 195 -6.27 -6.20 19.84
C GLU A 195 -5.02 -6.89 19.27
N PHE A 196 -5.15 -7.61 18.14
CA PHE A 196 -4.02 -8.21 17.44
C PHE A 196 -3.00 -7.14 17.05
N GLN A 197 -3.46 -6.08 16.40
CA GLN A 197 -2.62 -4.98 15.97
C GLN A 197 -1.93 -4.28 17.13
N ASN A 198 -2.61 -4.09 18.24
CA ASN A 198 -2.03 -3.49 19.44
C ASN A 198 -0.87 -4.32 20.00
N VAL A 199 -0.97 -5.65 19.96
CA VAL A 199 0.13 -6.54 20.36
C VAL A 199 1.27 -6.43 19.34
N MET A 200 0.97 -6.58 18.04
CA MET A 200 1.96 -6.51 16.97
C MET A 200 2.77 -5.22 17.01
N ILE A 201 2.11 -4.07 17.06
CA ILE A 201 2.79 -2.77 17.06
C ILE A 201 3.67 -2.58 18.30
N ARG A 202 3.24 -3.03 19.49
CA ARG A 202 4.06 -2.94 20.70
C ARG A 202 5.32 -3.79 20.60
N GLU A 203 5.20 -5.03 20.14
CA GLU A 203 6.35 -5.93 19.99
C GLU A 203 7.32 -5.42 18.90
N LEU A 204 6.79 -4.98 17.77
CA LEU A 204 7.60 -4.40 16.69
C LEU A 204 8.29 -3.10 17.13
N ARG A 205 7.60 -2.25 17.90
CA ARG A 205 8.18 -1.02 18.46
C ARG A 205 9.29 -1.34 19.45
N HIS A 206 9.18 -2.46 20.19
CA HIS A 206 10.26 -2.92 21.06
C HIS A 206 11.47 -3.43 20.24
N ALA A 207 11.20 -4.15 19.15
CA ALA A 207 12.24 -4.71 18.28
C ALA A 207 12.96 -3.65 17.41
N ALA A 208 12.23 -2.61 16.99
CA ALA A 208 12.68 -1.54 16.10
C ALA A 208 12.09 -0.18 16.54
N PRO A 209 12.68 0.48 17.57
CA PRO A 209 12.08 1.62 18.26
C PRO A 209 11.74 2.83 17.38
N ASP A 210 12.52 3.09 16.34
CA ASP A 210 12.40 4.29 15.51
C ASP A 210 11.77 3.99 14.13
N LEU A 211 11.49 2.73 13.82
CA LEU A 211 10.91 2.35 12.52
C LEU A 211 9.48 2.88 12.41
N PRO A 212 9.13 3.68 11.39
CA PRO A 212 7.74 4.03 11.13
C PRO A 212 6.89 2.78 10.85
N LEU A 213 5.73 2.68 11.50
CA LEU A 213 4.82 1.56 11.36
C LEU A 213 3.47 2.05 10.83
N PHE A 214 2.85 1.24 9.96
CA PHE A 214 1.52 1.50 9.44
C PHE A 214 0.48 0.65 10.17
N LEU A 215 -0.56 1.31 10.66
CA LEU A 215 -1.74 0.67 11.26
C LEU A 215 -2.76 0.38 10.16
N THR A 216 -3.34 -0.81 10.18
CA THR A 216 -4.38 -1.22 9.23
C THR A 216 -5.72 -1.35 9.93
N GLY A 217 -6.80 -1.04 9.23
CA GLY A 217 -8.15 -1.38 9.69
C GLY A 217 -8.49 -2.84 9.45
N GLY A 218 -9.47 -3.40 10.15
CA GLY A 218 -10.16 -4.61 9.69
C GLY A 218 -10.82 -4.38 8.33
N CYS A 219 -11.61 -5.33 7.82
CA CYS A 219 -12.29 -5.17 6.52
C CYS A 219 -11.32 -4.84 5.38
N TRP A 220 -10.22 -5.56 5.23
CA TRP A 220 -9.21 -5.33 4.20
C TRP A 220 -8.60 -3.92 4.21
N SER A 221 -8.52 -3.29 5.40
CA SER A 221 -8.09 -1.90 5.55
C SER A 221 -8.92 -0.87 4.76
N ASP A 222 -10.15 -1.22 4.40
CA ASP A 222 -11.12 -0.30 3.82
C ASP A 222 -11.48 0.83 4.81
N ILE A 223 -11.99 1.93 4.30
CA ILE A 223 -12.43 3.08 5.11
C ILE A 223 -13.38 2.64 6.23
N ASP A 224 -14.25 1.66 5.99
CA ASP A 224 -15.15 1.11 7.02
C ASP A 224 -14.40 0.43 8.17
N GLY A 225 -13.31 -0.25 7.89
CA GLY A 225 -12.46 -0.86 8.91
C GLY A 225 -11.58 0.17 9.62
N VAL A 226 -10.98 1.08 8.86
CA VAL A 226 -10.10 2.12 9.40
C VAL A 226 -10.84 3.09 10.32
N THR A 227 -12.02 3.55 9.93
CA THR A 227 -12.82 4.50 10.75
C THR A 227 -13.36 3.93 12.06
N ARG A 228 -13.09 2.67 12.32
CA ARG A 228 -13.42 1.96 13.55
C ARG A 228 -12.22 1.67 14.45
N LEU A 229 -11.01 2.04 14.02
CA LEU A 229 -9.84 1.95 14.87
C LEU A 229 -10.03 2.83 16.11
N ASP A 230 -9.93 2.20 17.28
CA ASP A 230 -9.97 2.83 18.61
C ASP A 230 -8.73 2.34 19.38
N THR A 231 -7.64 3.08 19.26
CA THR A 231 -6.38 2.70 19.89
C THR A 231 -5.51 3.93 20.16
N PRO A 232 -4.83 3.99 21.32
CA PRO A 232 -3.89 5.05 21.62
C PRO A 232 -2.66 5.07 20.69
N LEU A 233 -2.43 3.98 19.92
CA LEU A 233 -1.34 3.90 18.96
C LEU A 233 -1.47 4.89 17.80
N LEU A 234 -2.68 5.38 17.52
CA LEU A 234 -2.94 6.43 16.53
C LEU A 234 -2.20 7.75 16.86
N HIS A 235 -1.91 8.00 18.14
CA HIS A 235 -1.26 9.23 18.59
C HIS A 235 0.27 9.14 18.74
N ASP A 236 0.88 7.99 18.40
CA ASP A 236 2.33 7.91 18.24
C ASP A 236 2.73 8.51 16.88
N PRO A 237 3.51 9.61 16.84
CA PRO A 237 3.85 10.28 15.58
C PRO A 237 4.69 9.44 14.61
N ARG A 238 5.18 8.28 15.05
CA ARG A 238 5.89 7.30 14.22
C ARG A 238 4.94 6.29 13.57
N ASN A 239 3.65 6.32 13.94
CA ASN A 239 2.64 5.47 13.34
C ASN A 239 1.84 6.24 12.29
N LEU A 240 1.63 5.59 11.16
CA LEU A 240 0.78 6.06 10.08
C LEU A 240 -0.43 5.12 9.96
N VAL A 241 -1.43 5.54 9.20
CA VAL A 241 -2.63 4.75 8.95
C VAL A 241 -2.66 4.35 7.49
N SER A 242 -2.76 3.06 7.24
CA SER A 242 -2.93 2.45 5.93
C SER A 242 -4.40 2.37 5.58
N VAL A 243 -4.76 2.83 4.39
CA VAL A 243 -6.12 2.74 3.84
C VAL A 243 -6.06 2.06 2.48
N HIS A 244 -6.94 1.10 2.23
CA HIS A 244 -7.17 0.52 0.91
C HIS A 244 -8.47 1.04 0.34
N PHE A 245 -8.47 1.44 -0.92
CA PHE A 245 -9.63 2.11 -1.53
C PHE A 245 -9.90 1.64 -2.95
N TYR A 246 -10.99 0.90 -3.11
CA TYR A 246 -11.40 0.34 -4.40
C TYR A 246 -12.87 0.64 -4.74
N HIS A 247 -13.48 1.64 -4.09
CA HIS A 247 -14.86 2.01 -4.39
C HIS A 247 -14.99 2.81 -5.68
N PRO A 248 -16.01 2.54 -6.50
CA PRO A 248 -16.99 1.46 -6.37
C PRO A 248 -16.39 0.11 -6.86
N PHE A 249 -16.47 -0.91 -5.99
CA PHE A 249 -15.79 -2.20 -6.19
C PHE A 249 -16.21 -2.92 -7.49
N LEU A 250 -17.48 -2.82 -7.88
CA LEU A 250 -17.97 -3.35 -9.14
C LEU A 250 -17.19 -2.81 -10.36
N PHE A 251 -16.82 -1.55 -10.35
CA PHE A 251 -16.04 -0.93 -11.42
C PHE A 251 -14.58 -1.34 -11.34
N THR A 252 -13.96 -1.23 -10.16
CA THR A 252 -12.51 -1.42 -10.00
C THR A 252 -12.09 -2.87 -10.16
N HIS A 253 -12.99 -3.83 -9.89
CA HIS A 253 -12.74 -5.27 -9.95
C HIS A 253 -13.55 -6.01 -11.03
N GLN A 254 -14.17 -5.29 -11.97
CA GLN A 254 -14.79 -5.97 -13.10
C GLN A 254 -13.77 -6.84 -13.82
N THR A 255 -14.19 -8.01 -14.29
CA THR A 255 -13.37 -9.07 -14.89
C THR A 255 -12.44 -9.82 -13.92
N SER A 256 -12.50 -9.55 -12.61
CA SER A 256 -11.66 -10.22 -11.62
C SER A 256 -12.02 -11.70 -11.50
N TRP A 257 -11.03 -12.55 -11.75
CA TRP A 257 -11.15 -13.99 -11.63
C TRP A 257 -10.77 -14.52 -10.23
N PHE A 258 -10.16 -13.68 -9.41
CA PHE A 258 -9.64 -14.05 -8.09
C PHE A 258 -10.48 -13.52 -6.91
N THR A 259 -11.57 -12.83 -7.19
CA THR A 259 -12.50 -12.33 -6.17
C THR A 259 -13.82 -13.14 -6.21
N GLU A 260 -14.94 -12.48 -6.41
CA GLU A 260 -16.26 -13.09 -6.44
C GLU A 260 -16.63 -13.57 -7.85
N PRO A 261 -17.36 -14.71 -7.98
CA PRO A 261 -17.73 -15.26 -9.31
C PRO A 261 -18.51 -14.31 -10.20
N ASP A 262 -19.31 -13.42 -9.63
CA ASP A 262 -20.08 -12.41 -10.38
C ASP A 262 -19.16 -11.38 -11.05
N LEU A 263 -18.06 -11.00 -10.38
CA LEU A 263 -17.09 -10.06 -10.95
C LEU A 263 -16.32 -10.67 -12.13
N ALA A 264 -16.05 -11.97 -12.12
CA ALA A 264 -15.40 -12.65 -13.25
C ALA A 264 -16.19 -12.49 -14.56
N GLY A 265 -17.51 -12.48 -14.48
CA GLY A 265 -18.41 -12.27 -15.62
C GLY A 265 -18.73 -10.80 -15.91
N THR A 266 -18.57 -9.92 -14.96
CA THR A 266 -18.90 -8.49 -15.10
C THR A 266 -17.88 -7.78 -16.00
N ILE A 267 -18.37 -7.01 -16.98
CA ILE A 267 -17.54 -6.25 -17.91
C ILE A 267 -18.29 -5.05 -18.48
N GLY A 268 -17.59 -4.02 -18.91
CA GLY A 268 -18.17 -2.84 -19.57
C GLY A 268 -18.85 -1.87 -18.59
N VAL A 269 -18.53 -1.97 -17.29
CA VAL A 269 -18.98 -1.01 -16.27
C VAL A 269 -18.25 0.31 -16.49
N PRO A 270 -18.96 1.41 -16.84
CA PRO A 270 -18.31 2.70 -17.08
C PRO A 270 -18.03 3.43 -15.77
N TYR A 271 -17.03 4.32 -15.78
CA TYR A 271 -16.89 5.33 -14.72
C TYR A 271 -16.76 6.74 -15.32
N PRO A 272 -17.54 7.71 -14.81
CA PRO A 272 -18.70 7.53 -13.93
C PRO A 272 -19.84 6.75 -14.62
N ALA A 273 -20.85 6.32 -13.86
CA ALA A 273 -22.01 5.58 -14.39
C ALA A 273 -22.66 6.30 -15.58
N SER A 274 -22.70 7.64 -15.56
CA SER A 274 -23.24 8.48 -16.63
C SER A 274 -22.42 8.45 -17.94
N ALA A 275 -21.23 7.85 -17.96
CA ALA A 275 -20.40 7.73 -19.15
C ALA A 275 -20.77 6.54 -20.06
N GLY A 276 -21.72 5.70 -19.64
CA GLY A 276 -22.21 4.56 -20.41
C GLY A 276 -23.70 4.30 -20.19
N SER A 277 -24.15 3.10 -20.50
CA SER A 277 -25.55 2.72 -20.34
C SER A 277 -25.73 1.39 -19.65
N LEU A 278 -26.76 1.29 -18.80
CA LEU A 278 -27.18 0.06 -18.14
C LEU A 278 -27.39 -1.09 -19.13
N ALA A 279 -28.10 -0.81 -20.24
CA ALA A 279 -28.44 -1.84 -21.23
C ALA A 279 -27.19 -2.40 -21.93
N GLU A 280 -26.22 -1.55 -22.28
CA GLU A 280 -24.98 -1.96 -22.91
C GLU A 280 -24.12 -2.80 -21.93
N THR A 281 -23.98 -2.37 -20.68
CA THR A 281 -23.21 -3.08 -19.64
C THR A 281 -23.81 -4.47 -19.38
N LEU A 282 -25.13 -4.58 -19.22
CA LEU A 282 -25.82 -5.88 -19.05
C LEU A 282 -25.61 -6.79 -20.26
N ALA A 283 -25.72 -6.24 -21.50
CA ALA A 283 -25.52 -7.03 -22.69
C ALA A 283 -24.10 -7.60 -22.83
N LEU A 284 -23.09 -6.80 -22.49
CA LEU A 284 -21.69 -7.23 -22.48
C LEU A 284 -21.44 -8.29 -21.40
N THR A 285 -21.95 -8.07 -20.19
CA THR A 285 -21.84 -9.01 -19.06
C THR A 285 -22.48 -10.35 -19.38
N HIS A 286 -23.73 -10.38 -19.90
CA HIS A 286 -24.39 -11.63 -20.33
C HIS A 286 -23.60 -12.32 -21.45
N ALA A 287 -23.01 -11.57 -22.40
CA ALA A 287 -22.17 -12.15 -23.43
C ALA A 287 -20.93 -12.83 -22.83
N ARG A 288 -20.28 -12.21 -21.85
CA ARG A 288 -19.11 -12.76 -21.16
C ARG A 288 -19.47 -13.99 -20.31
N PHE A 289 -20.58 -13.98 -19.57
CA PHE A 289 -21.01 -15.14 -18.78
C PHE A 289 -21.22 -16.41 -19.61
N ARG A 290 -21.43 -16.32 -20.93
CA ARG A 290 -21.51 -17.51 -21.81
C ARG A 290 -20.18 -18.21 -22.05
N THR A 291 -19.04 -17.48 -21.85
CA THR A 291 -17.70 -17.97 -22.24
C THR A 291 -16.69 -17.96 -21.11
N VAL A 292 -16.86 -17.11 -20.06
CA VAL A 292 -15.90 -17.00 -18.98
C VAL A 292 -15.83 -18.28 -18.14
N GLU A 293 -14.63 -18.69 -17.76
CA GLU A 293 -14.43 -19.71 -16.74
C GLU A 293 -14.68 -19.10 -15.36
N LEU A 294 -15.52 -19.73 -14.57
CA LEU A 294 -15.77 -19.34 -13.19
C LEU A 294 -14.96 -20.23 -12.24
N PRO A 295 -14.68 -19.74 -11.02
CA PRO A 295 -14.05 -20.55 -9.99
C PRO A 295 -14.75 -21.90 -9.78
N ALA A 296 -13.98 -22.93 -9.46
CA ALA A 296 -14.51 -24.27 -9.26
C ALA A 296 -15.62 -24.28 -8.19
N GLY A 297 -16.77 -24.88 -8.54
CA GLY A 297 -17.94 -24.95 -7.68
C GLY A 297 -18.86 -23.72 -7.70
N ALA A 298 -18.54 -22.68 -8.47
CA ALA A 298 -19.42 -21.53 -8.61
C ALA A 298 -20.70 -21.87 -9.41
N ASP A 299 -21.83 -21.37 -8.92
CA ASP A 299 -23.11 -21.42 -9.64
C ASP A 299 -23.18 -20.25 -10.62
N ARG A 300 -23.09 -20.56 -11.92
CA ARG A 300 -23.09 -19.55 -13.00
C ARG A 300 -24.38 -18.73 -13.03
N VAL A 301 -25.54 -19.36 -12.78
CA VAL A 301 -26.84 -18.67 -12.82
C VAL A 301 -26.93 -17.68 -11.65
N ALA A 302 -26.53 -18.13 -10.47
CA ALA A 302 -26.49 -17.25 -9.27
C ALA A 302 -25.48 -16.10 -9.44
N ALA A 303 -24.30 -16.38 -10.02
CA ALA A 303 -23.27 -15.36 -10.26
C ALA A 303 -23.76 -14.32 -11.30
N GLU A 304 -24.38 -14.75 -12.41
CA GLU A 304 -24.94 -13.83 -13.42
C GLU A 304 -26.07 -12.98 -12.84
N GLN A 305 -26.97 -13.56 -12.04
CA GLN A 305 -28.03 -12.80 -11.38
C GLN A 305 -27.48 -11.77 -10.41
N LYS A 306 -26.46 -12.13 -9.60
CA LYS A 306 -25.79 -11.18 -8.68
C LYS A 306 -25.13 -10.05 -9.45
N ALA A 307 -24.45 -10.35 -10.56
CA ALA A 307 -23.86 -9.33 -11.43
C ALA A 307 -24.91 -8.35 -11.97
N ASP A 308 -26.06 -8.86 -12.43
CA ASP A 308 -27.18 -8.03 -12.92
C ASP A 308 -27.69 -7.07 -11.83
N ASP A 309 -27.89 -7.58 -10.62
CA ASP A 309 -28.41 -6.80 -9.50
C ASP A 309 -27.40 -5.69 -9.08
N GLU A 310 -26.11 -6.04 -9.02
CA GLU A 310 -25.03 -5.07 -8.72
C GLU A 310 -24.91 -4.00 -9.82
N ILE A 311 -24.95 -4.37 -11.10
CA ILE A 311 -24.91 -3.42 -12.22
C ILE A 311 -26.11 -2.47 -12.15
N ARG A 312 -27.34 -2.98 -11.92
CA ARG A 312 -28.54 -2.14 -11.78
C ARG A 312 -28.40 -1.17 -10.62
N ARG A 313 -27.91 -1.62 -9.49
CA ARG A 313 -27.64 -0.77 -8.31
C ARG A 313 -26.61 0.32 -8.62
N TYR A 314 -25.49 -0.03 -9.26
CA TYR A 314 -24.43 0.88 -9.68
C TYR A 314 -24.97 2.07 -10.50
N PHE A 315 -25.81 1.76 -11.51
CA PHE A 315 -26.43 2.81 -12.35
C PHE A 315 -27.51 3.59 -11.61
N ALA A 316 -28.31 2.94 -10.76
CA ALA A 316 -29.37 3.59 -9.98
C ALA A 316 -28.81 4.59 -8.96
N GLU A 317 -27.69 4.26 -8.33
CA GLU A 317 -26.97 5.12 -7.41
C GLU A 317 -26.17 6.23 -8.12
N GLY A 318 -26.00 6.14 -9.44
CA GLY A 318 -25.26 7.13 -10.22
C GLY A 318 -23.79 7.21 -9.84
N GLN A 319 -23.15 6.06 -9.61
CA GLN A 319 -21.76 5.97 -9.13
C GLN A 319 -20.81 6.88 -9.93
N GLY A 320 -20.02 7.68 -9.21
CA GLY A 320 -19.12 8.67 -9.78
C GLY A 320 -18.37 9.49 -8.72
N PRO A 321 -17.84 10.67 -9.07
CA PRO A 321 -17.04 11.48 -8.16
C PRO A 321 -17.74 11.88 -6.86
N ALA A 322 -19.06 12.07 -6.87
CA ALA A 322 -19.81 12.42 -5.65
C ALA A 322 -19.78 11.30 -4.63
N GLN A 323 -20.09 10.06 -5.04
CA GLN A 323 -20.09 8.88 -4.17
C GLN A 323 -18.68 8.54 -3.68
N LEU A 324 -17.66 8.77 -4.52
CA LEU A 324 -16.26 8.65 -4.11
C LEU A 324 -15.96 9.68 -3.02
N GLY A 325 -16.41 10.93 -3.18
CA GLY A 325 -16.29 11.99 -2.17
C GLY A 325 -16.96 11.63 -0.84
N ASP A 326 -18.13 10.98 -0.85
CA ASP A 326 -18.83 10.56 0.38
C ASP A 326 -17.98 9.58 1.21
N TRP A 327 -17.30 8.63 0.58
CA TRP A 327 -16.37 7.73 1.26
C TRP A 327 -15.21 8.49 1.89
N LEU A 328 -14.59 9.40 1.15
CA LEU A 328 -13.44 10.17 1.66
C LEU A 328 -13.86 11.14 2.77
N ASN A 329 -15.04 11.73 2.70
CA ASN A 329 -15.58 12.57 3.77
C ASN A 329 -15.77 11.77 5.06
N LYS A 330 -16.22 10.51 4.98
CA LYS A 330 -16.31 9.63 6.16
C LYS A 330 -14.96 9.44 6.84
N LEU A 331 -13.89 9.25 6.05
CA LEU A 331 -12.52 9.15 6.58
C LEU A 331 -12.05 10.49 7.17
N ALA A 332 -12.36 11.62 6.52
CA ALA A 332 -12.01 12.95 7.00
C ALA A 332 -12.71 13.28 8.33
N ASP A 333 -13.98 12.91 8.49
CA ASP A 333 -14.71 13.07 9.74
C ASP A 333 -14.10 12.23 10.88
N TRP A 334 -13.65 11.02 10.56
CA TRP A 334 -12.91 10.19 11.52
C TRP A 334 -11.57 10.80 11.88
N GLN A 335 -10.77 11.21 10.89
CA GLN A 335 -9.48 11.88 11.09
C GLN A 335 -9.61 13.09 12.03
N ALA A 336 -10.64 13.94 11.79
CA ALA A 336 -10.90 15.12 12.62
C ALA A 336 -11.28 14.74 14.06
N ARG A 337 -12.08 13.68 14.23
CA ARG A 337 -12.49 13.17 15.56
C ARG A 337 -11.32 12.62 16.35
N GLU A 338 -10.41 11.90 15.69
CA GLU A 338 -9.20 11.34 16.29
C GLU A 338 -8.03 12.35 16.37
N HIS A 339 -8.22 13.57 15.89
CA HIS A 339 -7.19 14.64 15.89
C HIS A 339 -5.87 14.24 15.20
N LEU A 340 -5.97 13.50 14.09
CA LEU A 340 -4.80 13.05 13.33
C LEU A 340 -4.38 14.10 12.30
N ASP A 341 -3.06 14.21 12.11
CA ASP A 341 -2.52 15.01 11.02
C ASP A 341 -2.78 14.32 9.67
N SER A 342 -3.00 15.10 8.60
CA SER A 342 -3.21 14.53 7.26
C SER A 342 -2.03 13.71 6.77
N ASP A 343 -0.81 14.02 7.20
CA ASP A 343 0.39 13.26 6.86
C ASP A 343 0.42 11.84 7.48
N GLN A 344 -0.41 11.57 8.49
CA GLN A 344 -0.49 10.25 9.08
C GLN A 344 -1.35 9.27 8.28
N ILE A 345 -2.10 9.73 7.27
CA ILE A 345 -3.01 8.89 6.48
C ILE A 345 -2.43 8.69 5.08
N VAL A 346 -2.27 7.43 4.69
CA VAL A 346 -1.80 7.03 3.38
C VAL A 346 -2.69 5.94 2.81
N PHE A 347 -3.22 6.16 1.64
CA PHE A 347 -3.88 5.11 0.85
C PHE A 347 -2.80 4.20 0.27
N THR A 348 -2.46 3.14 1.00
CA THR A 348 -1.37 2.23 0.63
C THR A 348 -1.74 1.32 -0.54
N GLU A 349 -3.04 1.25 -0.86
CA GLU A 349 -3.54 0.68 -2.11
C GLU A 349 -4.75 1.45 -2.64
N PHE A 350 -4.74 1.76 -3.91
CA PHE A 350 -5.91 2.09 -4.71
C PHE A 350 -5.63 1.80 -6.18
N GLY A 351 -6.65 1.41 -6.92
CA GLY A 351 -6.49 1.04 -8.33
C GLY A 351 -7.78 0.58 -8.98
N ALA A 352 -7.71 0.31 -10.27
CA ALA A 352 -8.78 -0.32 -11.03
C ALA A 352 -8.17 -1.24 -12.08
N MET A 353 -8.75 -2.42 -12.24
CA MET A 353 -8.32 -3.40 -13.24
C MET A 353 -8.43 -2.85 -14.66
N LYS A 354 -7.54 -3.28 -15.53
CA LYS A 354 -7.66 -3.08 -16.97
C LYS A 354 -8.91 -3.80 -17.45
N GLU A 355 -9.79 -3.07 -18.10
CA GLU A 355 -10.96 -3.64 -18.74
C GLU A 355 -10.54 -4.12 -20.13
N LEU A 356 -10.33 -5.44 -20.28
CA LEU A 356 -9.83 -6.03 -21.50
C LEU A 356 -10.90 -6.97 -22.11
N ALA A 357 -11.25 -6.74 -23.37
CA ALA A 357 -11.91 -7.72 -24.20
C ALA A 357 -10.98 -8.05 -25.37
N ASP A 358 -10.62 -9.34 -25.52
CA ASP A 358 -9.68 -9.81 -26.53
C ASP A 358 -8.35 -9.04 -26.57
N GLY A 359 -7.87 -8.61 -25.37
CA GLY A 359 -6.64 -7.82 -25.21
C GLY A 359 -6.79 -6.34 -25.55
N VAL A 360 -7.99 -5.83 -25.77
CA VAL A 360 -8.28 -4.42 -26.05
C VAL A 360 -8.98 -3.79 -24.84
N GLU A 361 -8.47 -2.67 -24.37
CA GLU A 361 -9.12 -1.88 -23.31
C GLU A 361 -10.44 -1.29 -23.82
N ILE A 362 -11.58 -1.73 -23.27
CA ILE A 362 -12.92 -1.29 -23.70
C ILE A 362 -13.52 -0.15 -22.86
N GLY A 363 -12.93 0.17 -21.74
CA GLY A 363 -13.47 1.15 -20.77
C GLY A 363 -13.49 2.62 -21.21
N ARG A 364 -13.22 2.94 -22.47
CA ARG A 364 -13.30 4.31 -23.03
C ARG A 364 -12.65 5.40 -22.14
N GLY A 365 -11.57 5.06 -21.45
CA GLY A 365 -10.87 5.92 -20.50
C GLY A 365 -11.51 6.02 -19.11
N SER A 366 -12.46 5.15 -18.77
CA SER A 366 -13.07 5.10 -17.43
C SER A 366 -12.03 4.90 -16.34
N ARG A 367 -11.07 4.01 -16.55
CA ARG A 367 -9.96 3.77 -15.62
C ARG A 367 -9.13 5.03 -15.36
N ALA A 368 -8.75 5.76 -16.41
CA ALA A 368 -8.00 7.01 -16.26
C ALA A 368 -8.82 8.10 -15.51
N ARG A 369 -10.12 8.19 -15.77
CA ARG A 369 -11.01 9.12 -15.04
C ARG A 369 -11.11 8.76 -13.57
N TRP A 370 -11.31 7.48 -13.25
CA TRP A 370 -11.39 7.03 -11.87
C TRP A 370 -10.08 7.27 -11.11
N LEU A 371 -8.93 6.92 -11.71
CA LEU A 371 -7.60 7.20 -11.13
C LEU A 371 -7.39 8.69 -10.88
N HIS A 372 -7.85 9.55 -11.82
CA HIS A 372 -7.79 10.99 -11.65
C HIS A 372 -8.61 11.46 -10.45
N ASP A 373 -9.89 11.07 -10.42
CA ASP A 373 -10.81 11.54 -9.39
C ASP A 373 -10.39 11.03 -8.00
N ALA A 374 -9.96 9.75 -7.90
CA ALA A 374 -9.49 9.18 -6.66
C ALA A 374 -8.19 9.85 -6.17
N ALA A 375 -7.15 9.92 -7.01
CA ALA A 375 -5.87 10.52 -6.63
C ALA A 375 -6.01 12.01 -6.29
N ALA A 376 -6.78 12.76 -7.07
CA ALA A 376 -7.03 14.19 -6.83
C ALA A 376 -7.79 14.43 -5.52
N ALA A 377 -8.81 13.60 -5.24
CA ALA A 377 -9.60 13.74 -4.02
C ALA A 377 -8.78 13.34 -2.78
N ILE A 378 -8.02 12.25 -2.82
CA ILE A 378 -7.11 11.83 -1.73
C ILE A 378 -6.09 12.94 -1.45
N ALA A 379 -5.41 13.43 -2.49
CA ALA A 379 -4.43 14.51 -2.36
C ALA A 379 -5.06 15.83 -1.88
N GLY A 380 -6.31 16.09 -2.23
CA GLY A 380 -7.09 17.26 -1.78
C GLY A 380 -7.29 17.33 -0.27
N HIS A 381 -7.31 16.19 0.42
CA HIS A 381 -7.31 16.08 1.89
C HIS A 381 -5.90 16.17 2.50
N GLY A 382 -4.84 16.25 1.69
CA GLY A 382 -3.45 16.23 2.13
C GLY A 382 -2.91 14.82 2.44
N TRP A 383 -3.68 13.77 2.15
CA TRP A 383 -3.29 12.38 2.36
C TRP A 383 -2.30 11.88 1.31
N GLY A 384 -1.56 10.82 1.63
CA GLY A 384 -0.72 10.12 0.68
C GLY A 384 -1.48 9.02 -0.06
N TRP A 385 -0.93 8.57 -1.21
CA TRP A 385 -1.47 7.45 -1.96
C TRP A 385 -0.39 6.61 -2.64
N THR A 386 -0.68 5.33 -2.82
CA THR A 386 0.14 4.34 -3.52
C THR A 386 -0.72 3.61 -4.53
N ALA A 387 -0.45 3.78 -5.81
CA ALA A 387 -1.17 3.07 -6.86
C ALA A 387 -0.87 1.57 -6.81
N TYR A 388 -1.88 0.74 -6.75
CA TYR A 388 -1.78 -0.69 -6.94
C TYR A 388 -2.11 -1.02 -8.40
N VAL A 389 -1.19 -1.42 -9.26
CA VAL A 389 0.23 -1.74 -9.07
C VAL A 389 1.04 -1.06 -10.19
N LEU A 390 2.35 -0.92 -10.05
CA LEU A 390 3.15 -0.29 -11.11
C LEU A 390 3.22 -1.16 -12.37
N ARG A 391 3.62 -2.41 -12.21
CA ARG A 391 3.59 -3.48 -13.22
C ARG A 391 2.79 -4.64 -12.65
N ASP A 392 2.34 -5.49 -13.42
CA ASP A 392 1.49 -6.65 -13.20
C ASP A 392 0.08 -6.44 -13.75
N ASP A 393 -0.32 -7.35 -14.60
CA ASP A 393 -1.67 -7.43 -15.12
C ASP A 393 -2.56 -8.13 -14.06
N PRO A 394 -3.73 -7.62 -13.72
CA PRO A 394 -4.53 -6.66 -14.49
C PRO A 394 -4.51 -5.20 -13.99
N PHE A 395 -3.90 -4.88 -12.86
CA PHE A 395 -3.90 -3.52 -12.31
C PHE A 395 -2.76 -2.63 -12.83
N GLY A 396 -1.79 -3.18 -13.54
CA GLY A 396 -0.57 -2.50 -13.97
C GLY A 396 -0.78 -1.17 -14.69
N LEU A 397 0.08 -0.20 -14.39
CA LEU A 397 0.06 1.10 -15.06
C LEU A 397 0.72 1.09 -16.45
N TYR A 398 1.34 -0.02 -16.87
CA TYR A 398 1.90 -0.20 -18.21
C TYR A 398 0.83 -0.63 -19.21
N VAL A 399 0.95 -0.20 -20.46
CA VAL A 399 0.06 -0.68 -21.54
C VAL A 399 0.43 -2.12 -21.88
N ASN A 400 1.70 -2.35 -22.18
CA ASN A 400 2.23 -3.69 -22.49
C ASN A 400 3.49 -3.92 -21.67
N GLU A 401 3.39 -4.75 -20.64
CA GLU A 401 4.46 -4.97 -19.66
C GLU A 401 5.66 -5.73 -20.24
N SER A 402 5.48 -6.47 -21.33
CA SER A 402 6.58 -7.18 -21.99
C SER A 402 7.47 -6.26 -22.85
N THR A 403 6.93 -5.16 -23.33
CA THR A 403 7.62 -4.26 -24.26
C THR A 403 7.89 -2.87 -23.71
N ASP A 404 6.99 -2.37 -22.87
CA ASP A 404 7.08 -1.01 -22.37
C ASP A 404 8.11 -0.90 -21.25
N ARG A 405 8.86 0.18 -21.27
CA ARG A 405 9.89 0.48 -20.27
C ARG A 405 9.45 1.51 -19.24
N PHE A 406 8.22 2.05 -19.40
CA PHE A 406 7.69 3.08 -18.53
C PHE A 406 6.16 3.04 -18.51
N PRO A 407 5.49 3.45 -17.41
CA PRO A 407 4.03 3.48 -17.32
C PRO A 407 3.36 4.31 -18.42
N ASP A 408 2.09 4.01 -18.69
CA ASP A 408 1.27 4.76 -19.66
C ASP A 408 1.22 6.26 -19.30
N PRO A 409 1.68 7.13 -20.20
CA PRO A 409 1.62 8.58 -19.98
C PRO A 409 0.23 9.12 -19.67
N ARG A 410 -0.83 8.47 -20.14
CA ARG A 410 -2.22 8.86 -19.86
C ARG A 410 -2.57 8.61 -18.41
N LEU A 411 -2.15 7.47 -17.85
CA LEU A 411 -2.40 7.09 -16.47
C LEU A 411 -1.54 7.91 -15.51
N LEU A 412 -0.28 8.21 -15.87
CA LEU A 412 0.55 9.12 -15.08
C LEU A 412 -0.09 10.50 -14.95
N ARG A 413 -0.58 11.08 -16.07
CA ARG A 413 -1.29 12.37 -16.03
C ARG A 413 -2.58 12.29 -15.22
N ALA A 414 -3.32 11.18 -15.30
CA ALA A 414 -4.49 10.95 -14.48
C ALA A 414 -4.16 10.97 -12.99
N LEU A 415 -3.04 10.39 -12.59
CA LEU A 415 -2.53 10.42 -11.22
C LEU A 415 -1.93 11.77 -10.80
N GLY A 416 -1.94 12.78 -11.67
CA GLY A 416 -1.32 14.08 -11.40
C GLY A 416 0.21 14.04 -11.39
N LEU A 417 0.79 13.06 -12.10
CA LEU A 417 2.23 12.89 -12.24
C LEU A 417 2.74 13.46 -13.58
N ASP A 418 4.01 13.84 -13.60
CA ASP A 418 4.70 14.27 -14.81
C ASP A 418 5.00 13.08 -15.74
N VAL A 419 5.22 13.40 -17.02
CA VAL A 419 5.67 12.43 -18.02
C VAL A 419 7.09 12.82 -18.48
N PRO A 420 8.13 12.38 -17.77
CA PRO A 420 9.51 12.71 -18.12
C PRO A 420 9.90 12.14 -19.48
N GLN A 421 10.68 12.91 -20.24
CA GLN A 421 11.26 12.42 -21.50
C GLN A 421 12.24 11.28 -21.25
N ASP A 422 12.33 10.39 -22.22
CA ASP A 422 13.31 9.29 -22.23
C ASP A 422 14.66 9.84 -22.74
N GLU A 423 15.55 10.13 -21.79
CA GLU A 423 16.88 10.68 -22.11
C GLU A 423 17.78 9.68 -22.85
N SER A 424 17.46 8.38 -22.81
CA SER A 424 18.22 7.35 -23.56
C SER A 424 18.09 7.46 -25.08
N LYS A 425 17.13 8.26 -25.57
CA LYS A 425 16.88 8.50 -26.99
C LYS A 425 17.58 9.77 -27.54
N SER A 426 18.33 10.48 -26.72
CA SER A 426 18.97 11.76 -27.07
C SER A 426 20.46 11.64 -27.37
N ASN A 427 21.02 10.43 -27.47
CA ASN A 427 22.42 10.17 -27.85
C ASN A 427 22.54 9.38 -29.18
#